data_227476dcf81f4d92cc32ac522d91d76c
#
_entry.id   227476dcf81f4d92cc32ac522d91d76c
#
_cell.length_a   1.000
_cell.length_b   1.000
_cell.length_c   1.000
_cell.angle_alpha   90.00
_cell.angle_beta   90.00
_cell.angle_gamma   90.00
#
_symmetry.space_group_name_H-M   'P 1'
#
loop_
_entity.id
_entity.type
_entity.pdbx_description
1 polymer ?
#
loop_
_entity_poly.entity_id
_entity_poly.type
_entity_poly.pdbx_seq_one_letter_code
_entity_poly.pdbx_strand_id
1 'polypeptide(L)'
;MNTEHLLPIKESKLGIIGGSGFYSINGMDCSKEFEVDTPYGKPSDAIRIFNIGNLELAFIARHGRNHTFNPTQVPYKANIWAMRSIGVRWIIAPSAVGSLQEQIRPLDIVIPDQFIDRTHNRPATFFNEDIVAHVIMADPFCANLSGILSDIGDKNIPSGRQLHRGGTYLAMEGPAFSTRAESNLYRQWGCSIIGMTNHTEARLAREAEIAYASLSMVTDYDCWNQKQEEVSV
;
A
#
# COMPACT_ATOMS: atom_id res chain seq x y z
N MET A 1 5.92 -23.66 22.42
CA MET A 1 5.26 -22.52 21.76
C MET A 1 3.79 -22.59 22.08
N ASN A 2 3.27 -21.61 22.82
CA ASN A 2 1.84 -21.57 23.17
C ASN A 2 1.04 -21.20 21.94
N THR A 3 0.26 -22.13 21.43
CA THR A 3 -0.62 -21.96 20.25
C THR A 3 -1.93 -21.23 20.57
N GLU A 4 -2.09 -20.71 21.78
CA GLU A 4 -3.33 -20.07 22.24
C GLU A 4 -3.62 -18.69 21.61
N HIS A 5 -2.71 -18.13 20.82
CA HIS A 5 -2.91 -16.83 20.17
C HIS A 5 -3.32 -16.90 18.69
N LEU A 6 -3.49 -18.09 18.12
CA LEU A 6 -4.10 -18.22 16.81
C LEU A 6 -5.62 -18.16 16.98
N LEU A 7 -6.18 -16.97 16.91
CA LEU A 7 -7.62 -16.78 16.83
C LEU A 7 -8.16 -17.67 15.69
N PRO A 8 -9.19 -18.49 15.95
CA PRO A 8 -9.80 -19.27 14.89
C PRO A 8 -10.23 -18.33 13.77
N ILE A 9 -9.80 -18.62 12.54
CA ILE A 9 -10.12 -17.84 11.33
C ILE A 9 -11.62 -18.01 11.07
N LYS A 10 -12.45 -17.30 11.80
CA LYS A 10 -13.91 -17.42 11.67
C LYS A 10 -14.49 -16.53 10.59
N GLU A 11 -13.82 -15.43 10.23
CA GLU A 11 -14.31 -14.53 9.18
C GLU A 11 -13.12 -13.83 8.50
N SER A 12 -13.09 -13.89 7.18
CA SER A 12 -12.08 -13.19 6.39
C SER A 12 -12.45 -11.70 6.31
N LYS A 13 -11.57 -10.82 6.78
CA LYS A 13 -11.80 -9.37 6.82
C LYS A 13 -11.06 -8.67 5.71
N LEU A 14 -11.65 -7.57 5.23
CA LEU A 14 -10.97 -6.60 4.36
C LEU A 14 -10.19 -5.63 5.23
N GLY A 15 -8.93 -5.35 4.86
CA GLY A 15 -8.07 -4.36 5.47
C GLY A 15 -7.78 -3.20 4.53
N ILE A 16 -7.62 -2.00 5.09
CA ILE A 16 -7.07 -0.83 4.40
C ILE A 16 -5.82 -0.38 5.14
N ILE A 17 -4.72 -0.20 4.41
CA ILE A 17 -3.53 0.50 4.91
C ILE A 17 -3.50 1.86 4.24
N GLY A 18 -3.98 2.89 4.95
CA GLY A 18 -4.11 4.25 4.42
C GLY A 18 -2.76 4.97 4.34
N GLY A 19 -2.42 5.51 3.16
CA GLY A 19 -1.26 6.35 2.92
C GLY A 19 -1.50 7.83 3.21
N SER A 20 -0.60 8.69 2.70
CA SER A 20 -0.70 10.15 2.83
C SER A 20 -2.06 10.65 2.33
N GLY A 21 -2.70 11.52 3.10
CA GLY A 21 -4.04 12.04 2.80
C GLY A 21 -5.20 11.08 3.11
N PHE A 22 -4.92 9.83 3.50
CA PHE A 22 -5.95 8.83 3.79
C PHE A 22 -5.81 8.31 5.24
N TYR A 23 -6.19 9.13 6.20
CA TYR A 23 -6.05 8.86 7.64
C TYR A 23 -7.35 8.43 8.33
N SER A 24 -8.47 8.58 7.65
CA SER A 24 -9.79 8.17 8.11
C SER A 24 -10.66 7.82 6.91
N ILE A 25 -11.77 7.14 7.17
CA ILE A 25 -12.78 6.86 6.15
C ILE A 25 -13.95 7.82 6.38
N ASN A 26 -14.06 8.84 5.54
CA ASN A 26 -15.09 9.84 5.66
C ASN A 26 -16.50 9.22 5.53
N GLY A 27 -17.40 9.66 6.38
CA GLY A 27 -18.80 9.20 6.39
C GLY A 27 -19.02 7.83 7.04
N MET A 28 -17.98 7.28 7.69
CA MET A 28 -18.08 6.03 8.44
C MET A 28 -17.66 6.23 9.89
N ASP A 29 -18.48 5.76 10.81
CA ASP A 29 -18.16 5.78 12.23
C ASP A 29 -17.24 4.60 12.59
N CYS A 30 -16.19 4.91 13.34
CA CYS A 30 -15.32 3.88 13.90
C CYS A 30 -16.06 3.15 15.03
N SER A 31 -16.36 1.89 14.82
CA SER A 31 -17.07 1.07 15.80
C SER A 31 -16.18 0.56 16.92
N LYS A 32 -14.88 0.37 16.64
CA LYS A 32 -13.89 -0.15 17.58
C LYS A 32 -12.49 0.32 17.22
N GLU A 33 -11.71 0.70 18.23
CA GLU A 33 -10.30 1.01 18.10
C GLU A 33 -9.51 0.24 19.16
N PHE A 34 -8.37 -0.38 18.78
CA PHE A 34 -7.53 -1.14 19.70
C PHE A 34 -6.10 -1.25 19.20
N GLU A 35 -5.18 -1.37 20.15
CA GLU A 35 -3.78 -1.68 19.89
C GLU A 35 -3.59 -3.18 19.72
N VAL A 36 -2.62 -3.57 18.89
CA VAL A 36 -2.19 -4.94 18.69
C VAL A 36 -0.71 -5.05 19.02
N ASP A 37 -0.36 -5.90 19.96
CA ASP A 37 1.04 -6.24 20.22
C ASP A 37 1.52 -7.26 19.19
N THR A 38 2.71 -7.00 18.63
CA THR A 38 3.29 -7.89 17.62
C THR A 38 4.72 -8.29 17.98
N PRO A 39 5.22 -9.44 17.48
CA PRO A 39 6.63 -9.82 17.65
C PRO A 39 7.61 -8.83 17.02
N TYR A 40 7.12 -7.93 16.17
CA TYR A 40 7.91 -6.95 15.42
C TYR A 40 7.80 -5.53 16.00
N GLY A 41 7.32 -5.40 17.22
CA GLY A 41 7.05 -4.11 17.87
C GLY A 41 5.63 -3.60 17.61
N LYS A 42 5.39 -2.33 17.93
CA LYS A 42 4.07 -1.72 17.76
C LYS A 42 3.81 -1.38 16.28
N PRO A 43 2.58 -1.59 15.79
CA PRO A 43 2.13 -1.05 14.50
C PRO A 43 2.20 0.48 14.45
N SER A 44 2.08 1.04 13.27
CA SER A 44 2.15 2.50 13.04
C SER A 44 1.02 3.28 13.71
N ASP A 45 -0.11 2.64 13.96
CA ASP A 45 -1.27 3.21 14.67
C ASP A 45 -2.10 2.08 15.28
N ALA A 46 -3.06 2.40 16.13
CA ALA A 46 -4.13 1.49 16.54
C ALA A 46 -4.96 1.04 15.33
N ILE A 47 -5.43 -0.20 15.36
CA ILE A 47 -6.35 -0.68 14.33
C ILE A 47 -7.75 -0.16 14.63
N ARG A 48 -8.38 0.42 13.61
CA ARG A 48 -9.76 0.90 13.66
C ARG A 48 -10.67 -0.01 12.83
N ILE A 49 -11.81 -0.39 13.39
CA ILE A 49 -12.82 -1.19 12.71
C ILE A 49 -13.99 -0.28 12.33
N PHE A 50 -14.36 -0.35 11.06
CA PHE A 50 -15.53 0.31 10.49
C PHE A 50 -16.51 -0.76 10.01
N ASN A 51 -17.82 -0.48 10.13
CA ASN A 51 -18.87 -1.39 9.66
C ASN A 51 -19.49 -0.87 8.37
N ILE A 52 -19.53 -1.73 7.34
CA ILE A 52 -20.22 -1.49 6.07
C ILE A 52 -21.32 -2.55 5.95
N GLY A 53 -22.53 -2.23 6.39
CA GLY A 53 -23.57 -3.23 6.54
C GLY A 53 -23.13 -4.33 7.51
N ASN A 54 -23.04 -5.57 7.04
CA ASN A 54 -22.59 -6.71 7.83
C ASN A 54 -21.08 -7.00 7.70
N LEU A 55 -20.32 -6.17 6.98
CA LEU A 55 -18.90 -6.37 6.76
C LEU A 55 -18.08 -5.50 7.73
N GLU A 56 -17.09 -6.09 8.38
CA GLU A 56 -16.07 -5.38 9.13
C GLU A 56 -14.90 -5.02 8.21
N LEU A 57 -14.51 -3.75 8.22
CA LEU A 57 -13.35 -3.19 7.54
C LEU A 57 -12.31 -2.80 8.59
N ALA A 58 -11.13 -3.40 8.55
CA ALA A 58 -10.00 -3.02 9.39
C ALA A 58 -9.18 -1.91 8.70
N PHE A 59 -8.80 -0.90 9.44
CA PHE A 59 -8.01 0.24 8.94
C PHE A 59 -6.81 0.51 9.83
N ILE A 60 -5.68 0.81 9.21
CA ILE A 60 -4.48 1.34 9.87
C ILE A 60 -3.88 2.48 9.05
N ALA A 61 -3.44 3.55 9.73
CA ALA A 61 -2.71 4.64 9.09
C ALA A 61 -1.22 4.26 8.93
N ARG A 62 -0.75 4.10 7.68
CA ARG A 62 0.63 3.65 7.36
C ARG A 62 1.70 4.47 8.07
N HIS A 63 1.57 5.77 8.05
CA HIS A 63 2.53 6.71 8.64
C HIS A 63 2.16 7.16 10.06
N GLY A 64 1.19 6.48 10.71
CA GLY A 64 0.54 6.97 11.94
C GLY A 64 -0.45 8.09 11.64
N ARG A 65 -1.45 8.31 12.51
CA ARG A 65 -2.52 9.31 12.29
C ARG A 65 -2.01 10.75 12.21
N ASN A 66 -0.84 11.02 12.76
CA ASN A 66 -0.18 12.35 12.74
C ASN A 66 0.99 12.40 11.76
N HIS A 67 1.10 11.46 10.85
CA HIS A 67 2.19 11.33 9.87
C HIS A 67 3.59 11.40 10.49
N THR A 68 3.82 10.63 11.56
CA THR A 68 5.07 10.68 12.36
C THR A 68 6.15 9.73 11.85
N PHE A 69 5.80 8.75 11.02
CA PHE A 69 6.76 7.82 10.43
C PHE A 69 7.08 8.22 8.99
N ASN A 70 8.35 8.46 8.69
CA ASN A 70 8.79 8.54 7.30
C ASN A 70 8.72 7.15 6.62
N PRO A 71 8.83 7.05 5.28
CA PRO A 71 8.66 5.77 4.58
C PRO A 71 9.58 4.65 5.04
N THR A 72 10.81 4.95 5.48
CA THR A 72 11.76 3.96 5.99
C THR A 72 11.42 3.51 7.42
N GLN A 73 10.85 4.40 8.22
CA GLN A 73 10.51 4.14 9.62
C GLN A 73 9.18 3.42 9.82
N VAL A 74 8.33 3.33 8.78
CA VAL A 74 7.06 2.60 8.86
C VAL A 74 7.31 1.18 9.36
N PRO A 75 6.64 0.74 10.45
CA PRO A 75 6.81 -0.61 10.99
C PRO A 75 6.05 -1.66 10.16
N TYR A 76 6.47 -1.85 8.90
CA TYR A 76 5.78 -2.70 7.90
C TYR A 76 5.48 -4.12 8.40
N LYS A 77 6.45 -4.77 9.06
CA LYS A 77 6.24 -6.11 9.62
C LYS A 77 5.13 -6.11 10.67
N ALA A 78 5.19 -5.14 11.59
CA ALA A 78 4.17 -5.03 12.64
C ALA A 78 2.78 -4.75 12.04
N ASN A 79 2.68 -3.86 11.04
CA ASN A 79 1.42 -3.53 10.38
C ASN A 79 0.80 -4.75 9.69
N ILE A 80 1.56 -5.46 8.85
CA ILE A 80 1.06 -6.64 8.12
C ILE A 80 0.73 -7.77 9.10
N TRP A 81 1.58 -8.01 10.11
CA TRP A 81 1.32 -9.02 11.12
C TRP A 81 0.05 -8.72 11.91
N ALA A 82 -0.15 -7.48 12.35
CA ALA A 82 -1.33 -7.06 13.09
C ALA A 82 -2.61 -7.27 12.26
N MET A 83 -2.59 -6.86 10.99
CA MET A 83 -3.72 -7.10 10.08
C MET A 83 -4.01 -8.61 9.93
N ARG A 84 -2.96 -9.42 9.75
CA ARG A 84 -3.10 -10.88 9.63
C ARG A 84 -3.70 -11.52 10.88
N SER A 85 -3.26 -11.09 12.06
CA SER A 85 -3.66 -11.67 13.36
C SER A 85 -5.14 -11.44 13.69
N ILE A 86 -5.74 -10.37 13.19
CA ILE A 86 -7.16 -10.06 13.37
C ILE A 86 -8.07 -10.63 12.27
N GLY A 87 -7.52 -11.45 11.38
CA GLY A 87 -8.28 -12.16 10.34
C GLY A 87 -8.35 -11.46 8.99
N VAL A 88 -7.58 -10.40 8.75
CA VAL A 88 -7.49 -9.76 7.42
C VAL A 88 -6.86 -10.73 6.42
N ARG A 89 -7.50 -10.86 5.25
CA ARG A 89 -7.06 -11.71 4.13
C ARG A 89 -6.93 -10.93 2.82
N TRP A 90 -7.49 -9.74 2.75
CA TRP A 90 -7.40 -8.83 1.61
C TRP A 90 -7.00 -7.45 2.12
N ILE A 91 -6.01 -6.84 1.48
CA ILE A 91 -5.58 -5.47 1.78
C ILE A 91 -5.70 -4.63 0.52
N ILE A 92 -6.42 -3.52 0.64
CA ILE A 92 -6.37 -2.41 -0.32
C ILE A 92 -5.48 -1.33 0.28
N ALA A 93 -4.50 -0.88 -0.49
CA ALA A 93 -3.53 0.10 -0.03
C ALA A 93 -3.59 1.39 -0.88
N PRO A 94 -4.43 2.37 -0.48
CA PRO A 94 -4.38 3.71 -1.07
C PRO A 94 -3.00 4.34 -0.88
N SER A 95 -2.47 4.97 -1.95
CA SER A 95 -1.17 5.64 -1.95
C SER A 95 -1.15 6.82 -2.90
N ALA A 96 -0.65 7.95 -2.46
CA ALA A 96 -0.30 9.06 -3.33
C ALA A 96 0.99 8.71 -4.09
N VAL A 97 1.03 8.97 -5.40
CA VAL A 97 2.15 8.62 -6.28
C VAL A 97 2.40 9.70 -7.33
N GLY A 98 3.66 9.83 -7.76
CA GLY A 98 4.01 10.58 -8.95
C GLY A 98 3.82 9.76 -10.22
N SER A 99 3.48 10.41 -11.33
CA SER A 99 3.43 9.77 -12.65
C SER A 99 4.78 9.86 -13.36
N LEU A 100 5.19 8.77 -13.97
CA LEU A 100 6.37 8.69 -14.83
C LEU A 100 6.00 8.67 -16.32
N GLN A 101 4.70 8.80 -16.67
CA GLN A 101 4.18 8.70 -18.03
C GLN A 101 3.26 9.87 -18.37
N GLU A 102 3.37 10.43 -19.58
CA GLU A 102 2.58 11.59 -20.00
C GLU A 102 1.07 11.31 -20.04
N GLN A 103 0.68 10.08 -20.40
CA GLN A 103 -0.72 9.67 -20.49
C GLN A 103 -1.38 9.38 -19.13
N ILE A 104 -0.60 9.18 -18.07
CA ILE A 104 -1.09 8.99 -16.70
C ILE A 104 -1.04 10.36 -16.01
N ARG A 105 -2.18 11.02 -15.97
CA ARG A 105 -2.27 12.43 -15.54
C ARG A 105 -2.51 12.57 -14.04
N PRO A 106 -2.13 13.69 -13.43
CA PRO A 106 -2.57 14.03 -12.08
C PRO A 106 -4.10 13.90 -11.94
N LEU A 107 -4.53 13.31 -10.82
CA LEU A 107 -5.89 12.92 -10.47
C LEU A 107 -6.42 11.67 -11.22
N ASP A 108 -5.63 11.02 -12.04
CA ASP A 108 -5.91 9.67 -12.51
C ASP A 108 -5.62 8.64 -11.40
N ILE A 109 -6.14 7.44 -11.57
CA ILE A 109 -5.91 6.31 -10.68
C ILE A 109 -5.17 5.21 -11.44
N VAL A 110 -4.20 4.59 -10.80
CA VAL A 110 -3.48 3.41 -11.33
C VAL A 110 -3.67 2.23 -10.38
N ILE A 111 -4.06 1.08 -10.93
CA ILE A 111 -4.02 -0.20 -10.22
C ILE A 111 -2.83 -0.99 -10.78
N PRO A 112 -1.62 -0.86 -10.18
CA PRO A 112 -0.42 -1.49 -10.72
C PRO A 112 -0.47 -3.01 -10.57
N ASP A 113 0.22 -3.71 -11.45
CA ASP A 113 0.39 -5.17 -11.43
C ASP A 113 1.83 -5.61 -11.19
N GLN A 114 2.80 -4.68 -11.32
CA GLN A 114 4.22 -4.91 -11.11
C GLN A 114 4.87 -3.83 -10.26
N PHE A 115 6.03 -4.15 -9.66
CA PHE A 115 6.89 -3.13 -9.06
C PHE A 115 8.37 -3.37 -9.34
N ILE A 116 9.15 -2.30 -9.27
CA ILE A 116 10.62 -2.32 -9.19
C ILE A 116 11.03 -1.71 -7.86
N ASP A 117 11.83 -2.45 -7.09
CA ASP A 117 12.33 -2.02 -5.77
C ASP A 117 13.67 -1.30 -5.90
N ARG A 118 13.71 -0.02 -5.53
CA ARG A 118 14.91 0.81 -5.42
C ARG A 118 15.16 1.27 -3.99
N THR A 119 14.57 0.59 -3.02
CA THR A 119 14.79 0.88 -1.59
C THR A 119 16.04 0.16 -1.06
N HIS A 120 16.57 0.63 0.06
CA HIS A 120 17.82 0.14 0.65
C HIS A 120 17.63 -0.39 2.07
N ASN A 121 16.73 0.23 2.85
CA ASN A 121 16.59 -0.01 4.28
C ASN A 121 15.19 -0.54 4.64
N ARG A 122 14.63 -1.43 3.80
CA ARG A 122 13.30 -2.00 4.03
C ARG A 122 13.38 -3.44 4.52
N PRO A 123 12.49 -3.86 5.42
CA PRO A 123 12.40 -5.27 5.79
C PRO A 123 11.96 -6.09 4.56
N ALA A 124 12.74 -7.11 4.22
CA ALA A 124 12.49 -7.92 3.04
C ALA A 124 11.61 -9.15 3.32
N THR A 125 11.57 -9.66 4.55
CA THR A 125 10.93 -10.92 4.90
C THR A 125 10.60 -11.00 6.38
N PHE A 126 9.60 -11.83 6.73
CA PHE A 126 9.34 -12.26 8.11
C PHE A 126 10.28 -13.39 8.56
N PHE A 127 10.86 -14.12 7.63
CA PHE A 127 11.60 -15.38 7.86
C PHE A 127 13.10 -15.13 7.86
N ASN A 128 13.63 -14.47 8.90
CA ASN A 128 15.08 -14.18 9.04
C ASN A 128 15.75 -14.98 10.14
N GLU A 129 15.01 -15.81 10.91
CA GLU A 129 15.54 -16.58 12.01
C GLU A 129 15.12 -18.02 11.83
N ASP A 130 16.10 -18.93 11.79
CA ASP A 130 15.94 -20.39 11.72
C ASP A 130 15.18 -20.97 10.51
N ILE A 131 14.36 -20.18 9.81
CA ILE A 131 13.57 -20.60 8.65
C ILE A 131 13.76 -19.62 7.51
N VAL A 132 14.00 -20.14 6.30
CA VAL A 132 14.02 -19.36 5.05
C VAL A 132 12.81 -19.73 4.21
N ALA A 133 12.05 -18.73 3.76
CA ALA A 133 10.94 -18.92 2.85
C ALA A 133 11.21 -18.19 1.51
N HIS A 134 11.03 -18.89 0.40
CA HIS A 134 11.10 -18.31 -0.95
C HIS A 134 9.69 -18.23 -1.52
N VAL A 135 9.09 -17.04 -1.48
CA VAL A 135 7.76 -16.81 -2.04
C VAL A 135 7.85 -16.35 -3.50
N ILE A 136 6.89 -16.79 -4.31
CA ILE A 136 6.82 -16.39 -5.72
C ILE A 136 6.37 -14.92 -5.81
N MET A 137 7.15 -14.10 -6.52
CA MET A 137 6.92 -12.65 -6.70
C MET A 137 6.79 -12.24 -8.17
N ALA A 138 6.60 -13.21 -9.10
CA ALA A 138 6.40 -12.88 -10.51
C ALA A 138 5.19 -11.96 -10.73
N ASP A 139 4.12 -12.20 -9.97
CA ASP A 139 2.91 -11.39 -9.93
C ASP A 139 2.70 -10.89 -8.49
N PRO A 140 3.30 -9.74 -8.11
CA PRO A 140 3.37 -9.32 -6.72
C PRO A 140 2.03 -8.83 -6.15
N PHE A 141 1.14 -8.30 -6.98
CA PHE A 141 -0.20 -7.88 -6.59
C PHE A 141 -1.22 -8.98 -6.89
N CYS A 142 -2.30 -9.02 -6.13
CA CYS A 142 -3.37 -9.99 -6.33
C CYS A 142 -4.22 -9.62 -7.55
N ALA A 143 -4.10 -10.38 -8.63
CA ALA A 143 -4.82 -10.12 -9.88
C ALA A 143 -6.35 -10.04 -9.69
N ASN A 144 -6.93 -10.93 -8.88
CA ASN A 144 -8.37 -10.94 -8.60
C ASN A 144 -8.81 -9.66 -7.87
N LEU A 145 -8.10 -9.26 -6.81
CA LEU A 145 -8.42 -8.05 -6.05
C LEU A 145 -8.21 -6.80 -6.91
N SER A 146 -7.12 -6.73 -7.68
CA SER A 146 -6.85 -5.64 -8.63
C SER A 146 -7.92 -5.55 -9.71
N GLY A 147 -8.40 -6.69 -10.23
CA GLY A 147 -9.50 -6.75 -11.18
C GLY A 147 -10.80 -6.18 -10.62
N ILE A 148 -11.19 -6.60 -9.41
CA ILE A 148 -12.38 -6.08 -8.72
C ILE A 148 -12.28 -4.57 -8.49
N LEU A 149 -11.12 -4.08 -8.02
CA LEU A 149 -10.89 -2.64 -7.83
C LEU A 149 -11.01 -1.87 -9.13
N SER A 150 -10.46 -2.41 -10.22
CA SER A 150 -10.51 -1.80 -11.53
C SER A 150 -11.95 -1.74 -12.07
N ASP A 151 -12.72 -2.81 -11.93
CA ASP A 151 -14.11 -2.86 -12.40
C ASP A 151 -15.05 -1.91 -11.62
N ILE A 152 -14.79 -1.74 -10.33
CA ILE A 152 -15.49 -0.77 -9.48
C ILE A 152 -15.03 0.65 -9.83
N GLY A 153 -13.72 0.84 -9.99
CA GLY A 153 -13.13 2.14 -10.32
C GLY A 153 -13.64 2.70 -11.63
N ASP A 154 -13.70 1.90 -12.69
CA ASP A 154 -14.23 2.34 -14.00
C ASP A 154 -15.68 2.86 -13.94
N LYS A 155 -16.48 2.32 -13.01
CA LYS A 155 -17.87 2.74 -12.82
C LYS A 155 -18.01 4.00 -11.95
N ASN A 156 -16.99 4.34 -11.17
CA ASN A 156 -17.06 5.38 -10.16
C ASN A 156 -16.03 6.51 -10.35
N ILE A 157 -15.15 6.39 -11.35
CA ILE A 157 -14.15 7.43 -11.59
C ILE A 157 -14.83 8.73 -12.04
N PRO A 158 -14.44 9.90 -11.51
CA PRO A 158 -15.03 11.17 -11.92
C PRO A 158 -14.83 11.46 -13.40
N SER A 159 -15.79 12.16 -14.01
CA SER A 159 -15.69 12.59 -15.41
C SER A 159 -14.39 13.35 -15.69
N GLY A 160 -13.74 13.02 -16.79
CA GLY A 160 -12.47 13.63 -17.21
C GLY A 160 -11.24 13.03 -16.55
N ARG A 161 -11.38 12.03 -15.68
CA ARG A 161 -10.30 11.24 -15.08
C ARG A 161 -10.26 9.84 -15.68
N GLN A 162 -9.12 9.17 -15.54
CA GLN A 162 -8.95 7.81 -16.06
C GLN A 162 -8.47 6.88 -14.95
N LEU A 163 -8.90 5.62 -15.03
CA LEU A 163 -8.32 4.51 -14.31
C LEU A 163 -7.44 3.71 -15.27
N HIS A 164 -6.19 3.54 -14.89
CA HIS A 164 -5.20 2.76 -15.63
C HIS A 164 -5.06 1.39 -14.97
N ARG A 165 -5.28 0.33 -15.74
CA ARG A 165 -5.14 -1.05 -15.30
C ARG A 165 -3.74 -1.55 -15.62
N GLY A 166 -3.05 -2.06 -14.61
CA GLY A 166 -1.67 -2.52 -14.73
C GLY A 166 -0.65 -1.38 -14.71
N GLY A 167 0.59 -1.75 -14.94
CA GLY A 167 1.73 -0.84 -14.95
C GLY A 167 2.69 -1.07 -13.79
N THR A 168 3.92 -0.60 -13.96
CA THR A 168 5.00 -0.82 -13.00
C THR A 168 5.10 0.33 -12.01
N TYR A 169 4.94 -0.01 -10.73
CA TYR A 169 5.20 0.88 -9.59
C TYR A 169 6.69 0.87 -9.28
N LEU A 170 7.37 2.00 -9.40
CA LEU A 170 8.73 2.15 -8.86
C LEU A 170 8.65 2.52 -7.38
N ALA A 171 9.34 1.76 -6.54
CA ALA A 171 9.48 2.06 -5.13
C ALA A 171 10.84 2.70 -4.85
N MET A 172 10.85 3.97 -4.48
CA MET A 172 12.04 4.68 -4.01
C MET A 172 12.11 4.67 -2.48
N GLU A 173 13.30 4.91 -1.91
CA GLU A 173 13.48 4.89 -0.45
C GLU A 173 12.71 6.02 0.26
N GLY A 174 12.82 7.24 -0.23
CA GLY A 174 12.35 8.41 0.52
C GLY A 174 13.24 8.73 1.76
N PRO A 175 12.89 9.73 2.57
CA PRO A 175 11.78 10.67 2.37
C PRO A 175 12.02 11.71 1.27
N ALA A 176 13.27 11.87 0.79
CA ALA A 176 13.56 12.75 -0.33
C ALA A 176 12.93 12.21 -1.63
N PHE A 177 12.41 13.13 -2.45
CA PHE A 177 11.93 12.79 -3.78
C PHE A 177 13.09 12.51 -4.74
N SER A 178 12.78 11.96 -5.92
CA SER A 178 13.74 11.68 -6.99
C SER A 178 14.48 12.91 -7.45
N THR A 179 15.73 12.74 -7.80
CA THR A 179 16.41 13.69 -8.68
C THR A 179 15.84 13.58 -10.10
N ARG A 180 15.97 14.63 -10.91
CA ARG A 180 15.52 14.60 -12.31
C ARG A 180 16.22 13.52 -13.14
N ALA A 181 17.47 13.22 -12.80
CA ALA A 181 18.23 12.14 -13.45
C ALA A 181 17.62 10.76 -13.13
N GLU A 182 17.27 10.51 -11.88
CA GLU A 182 16.59 9.29 -11.45
C GLU A 182 15.21 9.17 -12.10
N SER A 183 14.41 10.21 -12.07
CA SER A 183 13.08 10.25 -12.68
C SER A 183 13.15 9.90 -14.17
N ASN A 184 14.08 10.50 -14.93
CA ASN A 184 14.28 10.19 -16.33
C ASN A 184 14.76 8.75 -16.55
N LEU A 185 15.61 8.21 -15.68
CA LEU A 185 16.05 6.82 -15.75
C LEU A 185 14.87 5.86 -15.55
N TYR A 186 14.02 6.12 -14.58
CA TYR A 186 12.85 5.28 -14.27
C TYR A 186 11.82 5.31 -15.41
N ARG A 187 11.67 6.45 -16.08
CA ARG A 187 10.87 6.57 -17.29
C ARG A 187 11.42 5.71 -18.42
N GLN A 188 12.75 5.68 -18.61
CA GLN A 188 13.41 4.82 -19.62
C GLN A 188 13.23 3.34 -19.30
N TRP A 189 13.12 2.96 -18.03
CA TRP A 189 12.81 1.60 -17.62
C TRP A 189 11.35 1.20 -17.87
N GLY A 190 10.52 2.12 -18.32
CA GLY A 190 9.11 1.89 -18.59
C GLY A 190 8.24 1.87 -17.34
N CYS A 191 8.73 2.41 -16.20
CA CYS A 191 7.91 2.54 -15.00
C CYS A 191 6.74 3.50 -15.24
N SER A 192 5.59 3.16 -14.66
CA SER A 192 4.34 3.90 -14.83
C SER A 192 4.16 4.99 -13.78
N ILE A 193 4.42 4.65 -12.55
CA ILE A 193 4.24 5.51 -11.36
C ILE A 193 5.40 5.31 -10.38
N ILE A 194 5.57 6.28 -9.48
CA ILE A 194 6.59 6.25 -8.45
C ILE A 194 5.98 6.56 -7.08
N GLY A 195 6.38 5.77 -6.08
CA GLY A 195 6.00 5.95 -4.69
C GLY A 195 7.04 5.35 -3.76
N MET A 196 6.71 5.15 -2.49
CA MET A 196 7.73 4.79 -1.50
C MET A 196 7.44 3.52 -0.70
N THR A 197 6.21 3.00 -0.68
CA THR A 197 5.79 2.09 0.40
C THR A 197 5.17 0.77 -0.05
N ASN A 198 4.42 0.77 -1.16
CA ASN A 198 3.54 -0.35 -1.50
C ASN A 198 4.27 -1.66 -1.81
N HIS A 199 5.50 -1.61 -2.35
CA HIS A 199 6.27 -2.82 -2.62
C HIS A 199 6.62 -3.59 -1.34
N THR A 200 7.01 -2.87 -0.26
CA THR A 200 7.34 -3.50 1.04
C THR A 200 6.12 -4.18 1.63
N GLU A 201 4.97 -3.51 1.58
CA GLU A 201 3.69 -4.09 2.02
C GLU A 201 3.30 -5.31 1.18
N ALA A 202 3.36 -5.22 -0.15
CA ALA A 202 3.00 -6.31 -1.06
C ALA A 202 3.88 -7.56 -0.83
N ARG A 203 5.18 -7.37 -0.63
CA ARG A 203 6.12 -8.46 -0.34
C ARG A 203 5.78 -9.16 0.97
N LEU A 204 5.61 -8.40 2.05
CA LEU A 204 5.26 -8.96 3.36
C LEU A 204 3.84 -9.54 3.38
N ALA A 205 2.89 -8.93 2.70
CA ALA A 205 1.54 -9.47 2.55
C ALA A 205 1.54 -10.84 1.84
N ARG A 206 2.39 -11.02 0.82
CA ARG A 206 2.57 -12.31 0.14
C ARG A 206 3.04 -13.40 1.11
N GLU A 207 4.05 -13.11 1.94
CA GLU A 207 4.54 -14.05 2.95
C GLU A 207 3.49 -14.34 4.03
N ALA A 208 2.64 -13.37 4.35
CA ALA A 208 1.55 -13.51 5.31
C ALA A 208 0.27 -14.14 4.72
N GLU A 209 0.30 -14.58 3.46
CA GLU A 209 -0.88 -15.12 2.74
C GLU A 209 -2.07 -14.14 2.72
N ILE A 210 -1.78 -12.86 2.49
CA ILE A 210 -2.77 -11.80 2.33
C ILE A 210 -2.78 -11.36 0.86
N ALA A 211 -3.95 -11.36 0.23
CA ALA A 211 -4.14 -10.76 -1.08
C ALA A 211 -3.99 -9.24 -0.96
N TYR A 212 -3.06 -8.65 -1.72
CA TYR A 212 -2.73 -7.23 -1.63
C TYR A 212 -2.93 -6.56 -3.00
N ALA A 213 -3.57 -5.40 -3.02
CA ALA A 213 -3.67 -4.54 -4.19
C ALA A 213 -3.43 -3.07 -3.81
N SER A 214 -2.73 -2.35 -4.68
CA SER A 214 -2.52 -0.91 -4.55
C SER A 214 -3.62 -0.15 -5.27
N LEU A 215 -4.11 0.91 -4.64
CA LEU A 215 -4.95 1.95 -5.25
C LEU A 215 -4.10 3.22 -5.32
N SER A 216 -3.39 3.41 -6.43
CA SER A 216 -2.42 4.49 -6.58
C SER A 216 -3.10 5.73 -7.16
N MET A 217 -3.17 6.80 -6.36
CA MET A 217 -3.76 8.09 -6.74
C MET A 217 -2.65 9.00 -7.22
N VAL A 218 -2.69 9.39 -8.47
CA VAL A 218 -1.66 10.24 -9.08
C VAL A 218 -1.83 11.68 -8.62
N THR A 219 -0.82 12.23 -7.96
CA THR A 219 -0.81 13.61 -7.47
C THR A 219 -0.12 14.57 -8.42
N ASP A 220 0.92 14.11 -9.12
CA ASP A 220 1.81 14.93 -9.95
C ASP A 220 2.50 14.08 -11.03
N TYR A 221 3.35 14.74 -11.85
CA TYR A 221 4.16 14.07 -12.88
C TYR A 221 5.60 13.75 -12.43
N ASP A 222 5.87 13.69 -11.14
CA ASP A 222 7.24 13.64 -10.66
C ASP A 222 8.14 14.76 -11.28
N CYS A 223 9.39 14.87 -10.87
CA CYS A 223 10.26 16.01 -11.24
C CYS A 223 10.77 16.01 -12.70
N TRP A 224 10.41 15.01 -13.52
CA TRP A 224 10.76 15.03 -14.95
C TRP A 224 9.97 16.05 -15.74
N ASN A 225 8.74 16.38 -15.32
CA ASN A 225 7.90 17.35 -16.00
C ASN A 225 8.12 18.76 -15.41
N GLN A 226 8.89 19.57 -16.13
CA GLN A 226 9.26 20.92 -15.70
C GLN A 226 8.12 21.95 -15.88
N LYS A 227 6.99 21.59 -16.48
CA LYS A 227 5.89 22.50 -16.81
C LYS A 227 4.81 22.57 -15.73
N GLN A 228 4.88 21.71 -14.73
CA GLN A 228 3.93 21.70 -13.62
C GLN A 228 4.63 21.99 -12.29
N GLU A 229 3.90 22.63 -11.38
CA GLU A 229 4.39 22.91 -10.02
C GLU A 229 4.68 21.58 -9.30
N GLU A 230 5.79 21.58 -8.57
CA GLU A 230 6.14 20.46 -7.69
C GLU A 230 5.11 20.34 -6.57
N VAL A 231 4.69 19.12 -6.25
CA VAL A 231 3.77 18.89 -5.12
C VAL A 231 4.50 19.13 -3.82
N SER A 232 3.95 20.02 -3.00
CA SER A 232 4.28 20.11 -1.57
C SER A 232 3.41 19.14 -0.78
N VAL A 233 4.02 18.36 0.09
CA VAL A 233 3.33 17.48 1.05
C VAL A 233 2.81 18.30 2.22
#